data_c3d28957054a419b76e64e48012397cc
#
_entry.id   c3d28957054a419b76e64e48012397cc
#
_cell.length_a   1.000
_cell.length_b   1.000
_cell.length_c   1.000
_cell.angle_alpha   90.00
_cell.angle_beta   90.00
_cell.angle_gamma   90.00
#
_symmetry.space_group_name_H-M   'P 1'
#
loop_
_entity.id
_entity.type
_entity.pdbx_description
1 polymer ?
#
loop_
_entity_poly.entity_id
_entity_poly.type
_entity_poly.pdbx_seq_one_letter_code
_entity_poly.pdbx_strand_id
1 'polypeptide(L)'
;YHATDKHYGEAIDELLTQHAQLGLTYMMPSEWDSRQRLRKVGQEYPDRVTEIDNSFFFADPDQWKDKIDPGYRMEYFYRDMRRQTGYLMNGDDPEGGEWNYDEDNRESLPKGYDVPEISTVDADEITREVIELVEDKFGDHFGELDNFGYAVTREQALNLLDEFIEQRLADFGPYEDAMAT
;
A
#
# COMPACT_ATOMS: atom_id res chain seq x y z
N TYR A 1 8.11 20.19 4.16
CA TYR A 1 6.91 19.99 5.00
C TYR A 1 6.10 21.29 5.03
N HIS A 2 4.83 21.22 4.70
CA HIS A 2 3.88 22.32 4.71
C HIS A 2 2.68 21.95 5.57
N ALA A 3 2.62 22.47 6.78
CA ALA A 3 1.51 22.27 7.71
C ALA A 3 0.34 23.18 7.33
N THR A 4 -0.86 22.62 7.18
CA THR A 4 -2.08 23.35 6.83
C THR A 4 -3.29 22.62 7.40
N ASP A 5 -4.32 23.37 7.73
CA ASP A 5 -5.67 22.89 8.09
C ASP A 5 -6.61 22.82 6.87
N LYS A 6 -6.12 23.17 5.68
CA LYS A 6 -6.86 23.15 4.43
C LYS A 6 -6.89 21.77 3.81
N HIS A 7 -7.91 21.51 3.02
CA HIS A 7 -7.94 20.33 2.15
C HIS A 7 -6.75 20.38 1.19
N TYR A 8 -6.13 19.23 0.89
CA TYR A 8 -4.90 19.18 0.09
C TYR A 8 -5.02 19.87 -1.28
N GLY A 9 -6.19 19.84 -1.95
CA GLY A 9 -6.42 20.55 -3.19
C GLY A 9 -6.31 22.08 -3.05
N GLU A 10 -6.87 22.63 -1.97
CA GLU A 10 -6.78 24.06 -1.65
C GLU A 10 -5.37 24.47 -1.25
N ALA A 11 -4.69 23.61 -0.48
CA ALA A 11 -3.30 23.85 -0.08
C ALA A 11 -2.35 23.85 -1.30
N ILE A 12 -2.55 22.95 -2.26
CA ILE A 12 -1.79 22.91 -3.51
C ILE A 12 -2.05 24.17 -4.35
N ASP A 13 -3.31 24.56 -4.52
CA ASP A 13 -3.68 25.76 -5.28
C ASP A 13 -3.03 27.02 -4.67
N GLU A 14 -3.07 27.15 -3.35
CA GLU A 14 -2.42 28.25 -2.65
C GLU A 14 -0.90 28.27 -2.88
N LEU A 15 -0.22 27.12 -2.74
CA LEU A 15 1.21 27.01 -2.98
C LEU A 15 1.59 27.38 -4.43
N LEU A 16 0.83 26.88 -5.40
CA LEU A 16 1.07 27.19 -6.81
C LEU A 16 0.79 28.66 -7.13
N THR A 17 -0.17 29.28 -6.46
CA THR A 17 -0.49 30.71 -6.62
C THR A 17 0.60 31.58 -6.00
N GLN A 18 1.05 31.26 -4.79
CA GLN A 18 2.07 32.03 -4.08
C GLN A 18 3.47 31.91 -4.71
N HIS A 19 3.75 30.79 -5.36
CA HIS A 19 5.06 30.45 -5.90
C HIS A 19 4.98 30.11 -7.39
N ALA A 20 4.96 31.14 -8.24
CA ALA A 20 4.81 31.00 -9.70
C ALA A 20 5.89 30.11 -10.36
N GLN A 21 7.05 29.95 -9.74
CA GLN A 21 8.16 29.14 -10.21
C GLN A 21 8.04 27.63 -9.86
N LEU A 22 7.12 27.26 -8.96
CA LEU A 22 6.94 25.85 -8.55
C LEU A 22 6.11 25.08 -9.57
N GLY A 23 6.48 23.83 -9.79
CA GLY A 23 5.67 22.81 -10.43
C GLY A 23 5.28 21.73 -9.43
N LEU A 24 4.21 21.03 -9.71
CA LEU A 24 3.75 19.85 -8.99
C LEU A 24 3.88 18.64 -9.88
N THR A 25 4.61 17.62 -9.41
CA THR A 25 4.54 16.28 -9.99
C THR A 25 3.86 15.38 -8.97
N TYR A 26 2.82 14.66 -9.38
CA TYR A 26 2.15 13.71 -8.50
C TYR A 26 1.95 12.37 -9.18
N MET A 27 2.03 11.31 -8.41
CA MET A 27 1.70 9.98 -8.87
C MET A 27 0.18 9.81 -8.91
N MET A 28 -0.35 9.27 -10.01
CA MET A 28 -1.77 9.01 -10.19
C MET A 28 -2.37 8.28 -8.98
N PRO A 29 -3.32 8.88 -8.24
CA PRO A 29 -3.97 8.22 -7.12
C PRO A 29 -4.78 7.01 -7.55
N SER A 30 -4.80 5.97 -6.72
CA SER A 30 -5.67 4.80 -6.90
C SER A 30 -7.13 5.12 -6.57
N GLU A 31 -7.36 6.09 -5.69
CA GLU A 31 -8.68 6.53 -5.29
C GLU A 31 -9.28 7.50 -6.31
N TRP A 32 -10.54 7.25 -6.70
CA TRP A 32 -11.23 8.03 -7.73
C TRP A 32 -11.36 9.52 -7.39
N ASP A 33 -11.82 9.84 -6.18
CA ASP A 33 -12.06 11.24 -5.78
C ASP A 33 -10.77 12.04 -5.72
N SER A 34 -9.70 11.46 -5.20
CA SER A 34 -8.36 12.05 -5.15
C SER A 34 -7.83 12.30 -6.56
N ARG A 35 -8.01 11.33 -7.46
CA ARG A 35 -7.62 11.45 -8.88
C ARG A 35 -8.38 12.60 -9.57
N GLN A 36 -9.69 12.72 -9.37
CA GLN A 36 -10.48 13.80 -9.96
C GLN A 36 -10.05 15.18 -9.44
N ARG A 37 -9.80 15.30 -8.15
CA ARG A 37 -9.35 16.55 -7.53
C ARG A 37 -8.00 17.01 -8.07
N LEU A 38 -7.00 16.12 -8.13
CA LEU A 38 -5.68 16.45 -8.65
C LEU A 38 -5.70 16.76 -10.16
N ARG A 39 -6.51 16.04 -10.93
CA ARG A 39 -6.71 16.35 -12.36
C ARG A 39 -7.34 17.71 -12.58
N LYS A 40 -8.25 18.16 -11.71
CA LYS A 40 -8.79 19.51 -11.75
C LYS A 40 -7.69 20.56 -11.55
N VAL A 41 -6.82 20.37 -10.57
CA VAL A 41 -5.63 21.21 -10.37
C VAL A 41 -4.75 21.22 -11.62
N GLY A 42 -4.53 20.06 -12.25
CA GLY A 42 -3.77 19.95 -13.50
C GLY A 42 -4.39 20.73 -14.66
N GLN A 43 -5.73 20.81 -14.75
CA GLN A 43 -6.41 21.62 -15.75
C GLN A 43 -6.27 23.12 -15.52
N GLU A 44 -6.16 23.55 -14.26
CA GLU A 44 -5.95 24.96 -13.88
C GLU A 44 -4.50 25.40 -14.09
N TYR A 45 -3.53 24.46 -14.00
CA TYR A 45 -2.09 24.72 -14.15
C TYR A 45 -1.43 23.77 -15.17
N PRO A 46 -1.83 23.78 -16.45
CA PRO A 46 -1.44 22.75 -17.43
C PRO A 46 0.07 22.67 -17.70
N ASP A 47 0.80 23.78 -17.57
CA ASP A 47 2.23 23.84 -17.80
C ASP A 47 3.07 23.56 -16.53
N ARG A 48 2.43 23.37 -15.39
CA ARG A 48 3.08 23.30 -14.08
C ARG A 48 2.73 22.06 -13.29
N VAL A 49 1.71 21.31 -13.69
CA VAL A 49 1.24 20.13 -12.98
C VAL A 49 1.36 18.90 -13.90
N THR A 50 2.04 17.89 -13.44
CA THR A 50 2.28 16.66 -14.18
C THR A 50 1.79 15.45 -13.37
N GLU A 51 0.88 14.66 -13.95
CA GLU A 51 0.52 13.34 -13.44
C GLU A 51 1.52 12.32 -13.99
N ILE A 52 2.11 11.49 -13.13
CA ILE A 52 2.90 10.32 -13.52
C ILE A 52 2.14 9.04 -13.19
N ASP A 53 2.48 7.95 -13.87
CA ASP A 53 1.82 6.66 -13.69
C ASP A 53 1.94 6.15 -12.25
N ASN A 54 0.93 5.40 -11.81
CA ASN A 54 0.93 4.78 -10.50
C ASN A 54 1.88 3.57 -10.49
N SER A 55 2.98 3.68 -9.76
CA SER A 55 3.98 2.62 -9.63
C SER A 55 3.77 1.70 -8.41
N PHE A 56 2.68 1.87 -7.65
CA PHE A 56 2.35 1.00 -6.52
C PHE A 56 1.84 -0.38 -6.96
N PHE A 57 1.28 -0.46 -8.18
CA PHE A 57 0.68 -1.68 -8.69
C PHE A 57 1.36 -2.08 -10.01
N PHE A 58 1.49 -3.37 -10.23
CA PHE A 58 1.95 -3.91 -11.52
C PHE A 58 0.94 -3.74 -12.64
N ALA A 59 -0.34 -3.58 -12.29
CA ALA A 59 -1.43 -3.42 -13.25
C ALA A 59 -1.73 -1.94 -13.49
N ASP A 60 -1.70 -1.54 -14.76
CA ASP A 60 -2.24 -0.27 -15.21
C ASP A 60 -3.76 -0.44 -15.45
N PRO A 61 -4.63 0.28 -14.74
CA PRO A 61 -6.08 0.18 -14.91
C PRO A 61 -6.55 0.41 -16.35
N ASP A 62 -5.87 1.27 -17.11
CA ASP A 62 -6.24 1.58 -18.48
C ASP A 62 -5.98 0.40 -19.45
N GLN A 63 -5.03 -0.49 -19.15
CA GLN A 63 -4.78 -1.70 -19.92
C GLN A 63 -5.82 -2.81 -19.65
N TRP A 64 -6.50 -2.75 -18.49
CA TRP A 64 -7.41 -3.80 -18.03
C TRP A 64 -8.87 -3.45 -18.16
N LYS A 65 -9.24 -2.18 -18.33
CA LYS A 65 -10.64 -1.71 -18.36
C LYS A 65 -11.52 -2.42 -19.39
N ASP A 66 -10.93 -2.81 -20.53
CA ASP A 66 -11.66 -3.49 -21.62
C ASP A 66 -11.66 -5.04 -21.46
N LYS A 67 -10.87 -5.57 -20.54
CA LYS A 67 -10.76 -7.01 -20.26
C LYS A 67 -11.60 -7.44 -19.07
N ILE A 68 -11.82 -6.53 -18.12
CA ILE A 68 -12.57 -6.82 -16.89
C ILE A 68 -14.04 -6.57 -17.14
N ASP A 69 -14.80 -7.65 -17.22
CA ASP A 69 -16.26 -7.64 -17.26
C ASP A 69 -16.85 -8.26 -15.97
N PRO A 70 -18.17 -8.21 -15.76
CA PRO A 70 -18.78 -8.79 -14.56
C PRO A 70 -18.56 -10.29 -14.35
N GLY A 71 -18.07 -11.00 -15.36
CA GLY A 71 -17.73 -12.44 -15.29
C GLY A 71 -16.24 -12.71 -15.11
N TYR A 72 -15.40 -11.70 -15.19
CA TYR A 72 -13.96 -11.85 -15.08
C TYR A 72 -13.54 -12.13 -13.63
N ARG A 73 -12.96 -13.30 -13.40
CA ARG A 73 -12.60 -13.72 -12.05
C ARG A 73 -11.21 -13.20 -11.67
N MET A 74 -11.02 -12.91 -10.39
CA MET A 74 -9.72 -12.47 -9.83
C MET A 74 -8.62 -13.50 -10.14
N GLU A 75 -8.91 -14.77 -10.13
CA GLU A 75 -7.98 -15.84 -10.49
C GLU A 75 -7.40 -15.68 -11.91
N TYR A 76 -8.24 -15.31 -12.88
CA TYR A 76 -7.77 -15.09 -14.26
C TYR A 76 -6.88 -13.85 -14.36
N PHE A 77 -7.25 -12.79 -13.66
CA PHE A 77 -6.41 -11.60 -13.54
C PHE A 77 -5.03 -11.94 -12.92
N TYR A 78 -5.01 -12.69 -11.83
CA TYR A 78 -3.79 -13.14 -11.19
C TYR A 78 -2.89 -13.96 -12.13
N ARG A 79 -3.45 -14.92 -12.86
CA ARG A 79 -2.71 -15.72 -13.85
C ARG A 79 -2.14 -14.87 -14.97
N ASP A 80 -2.92 -13.91 -15.47
CA ASP A 80 -2.47 -13.01 -16.53
C ASP A 80 -1.35 -12.09 -16.02
N MET A 81 -1.46 -11.57 -14.79
CA MET A 81 -0.39 -10.78 -14.17
C MET A 81 0.88 -11.59 -13.98
N ARG A 82 0.81 -12.84 -13.54
CA ARG A 82 1.98 -13.71 -13.44
C ARG A 82 2.66 -13.91 -14.79
N ARG A 83 1.90 -14.17 -15.85
CA ARG A 83 2.45 -14.30 -17.21
C ARG A 83 3.08 -12.99 -17.71
N GLN A 84 2.43 -11.86 -17.43
CA GLN A 84 2.92 -10.55 -17.86
C GLN A 84 4.21 -10.14 -17.14
N THR A 85 4.31 -10.40 -15.85
CA THR A 85 5.44 -9.99 -15.01
C THR A 85 6.57 -11.02 -14.97
N GLY A 86 6.26 -12.29 -15.26
CA GLY A 86 7.17 -13.42 -15.09
C GLY A 86 7.39 -13.86 -13.64
N TYR A 87 6.75 -13.18 -12.66
CA TYR A 87 6.87 -13.56 -11.26
C TYR A 87 6.18 -14.88 -10.96
N LEU A 88 6.85 -15.73 -10.18
CA LEU A 88 6.38 -17.06 -9.80
C LEU A 88 6.08 -17.96 -11.01
N MET A 89 6.81 -17.76 -12.13
CA MET A 89 6.69 -18.54 -13.36
C MET A 89 7.99 -19.29 -13.65
N ASN A 90 7.85 -20.51 -14.15
CA ASN A 90 8.93 -21.31 -14.73
C ASN A 90 8.60 -21.55 -16.22
N GLY A 91 9.04 -20.61 -17.08
CA GLY A 91 8.60 -20.57 -18.47
C GLY A 91 7.11 -20.19 -18.55
N ASP A 92 6.32 -21.05 -19.19
CA ASP A 92 4.87 -20.88 -19.33
C ASP A 92 4.05 -21.49 -18.18
N ASP A 93 4.71 -22.25 -17.29
CA ASP A 93 4.08 -22.93 -16.18
C ASP A 93 4.24 -22.15 -14.86
N PRO A 94 3.30 -22.25 -13.92
CA PRO A 94 3.45 -21.66 -12.60
C PRO A 94 4.57 -22.34 -11.81
N GLU A 95 5.34 -21.58 -11.03
CA GLU A 95 6.30 -22.11 -10.08
C GLU A 95 5.58 -23.04 -9.09
N GLY A 96 6.16 -24.19 -8.79
CA GLY A 96 5.54 -25.21 -7.96
C GLY A 96 4.50 -26.09 -8.66
N GLY A 97 4.13 -25.79 -9.93
CA GLY A 97 3.22 -26.62 -10.75
C GLY A 97 1.73 -26.28 -10.61
N GLU A 98 1.34 -25.52 -9.61
CA GLU A 98 -0.05 -25.14 -9.35
C GLU A 98 -0.27 -23.62 -9.46
N TRP A 99 -1.46 -23.21 -9.90
CA TRP A 99 -1.80 -21.80 -10.03
C TRP A 99 -2.18 -21.15 -8.69
N ASN A 100 -2.70 -21.91 -7.77
CA ASN A 100 -2.98 -21.49 -6.39
C ASN A 100 -2.84 -22.68 -5.44
N TYR A 101 -2.72 -22.37 -4.16
CA TYR A 101 -2.59 -23.31 -3.07
C TYR A 101 -3.65 -23.06 -1.98
N ASP A 102 -4.81 -22.54 -2.37
CA ASP A 102 -5.89 -22.12 -1.46
C ASP A 102 -6.46 -23.27 -0.62
N GLU A 103 -6.27 -24.52 -1.07
CA GLU A 103 -6.66 -25.70 -0.29
C GLU A 103 -5.66 -26.01 0.85
N ASP A 104 -4.41 -25.57 0.69
CA ASP A 104 -3.30 -25.90 1.60
C ASP A 104 -3.06 -24.79 2.64
N ASN A 105 -3.72 -23.64 2.56
CA ASN A 105 -3.50 -22.47 3.44
C ASN A 105 -4.50 -22.34 4.60
N ARG A 106 -5.33 -23.38 4.83
CA ARG A 106 -6.44 -23.40 5.82
C ARG A 106 -6.22 -24.40 6.94
N GLU A 107 -4.99 -24.72 7.22
CA GLU A 107 -4.67 -25.65 8.31
C GLU A 107 -4.94 -24.99 9.67
N SER A 108 -5.40 -25.82 10.60
CA SER A 108 -5.52 -25.39 12.00
C SER A 108 -4.16 -25.39 12.67
N LEU A 109 -3.87 -24.39 13.48
CA LEU A 109 -2.64 -24.38 14.27
C LEU A 109 -2.49 -25.65 15.11
N PRO A 110 -1.32 -26.28 15.12
CA PRO A 110 -1.04 -27.41 15.99
C PRO A 110 -1.23 -27.06 17.46
N LYS A 111 -1.66 -28.02 18.26
CA LYS A 111 -1.81 -27.80 19.69
C LYS A 111 -0.46 -27.46 20.32
N GLY A 112 -0.38 -26.27 20.93
CA GLY A 112 0.85 -25.77 21.55
C GLY A 112 1.80 -25.11 20.56
N TYR A 113 1.30 -24.73 19.37
CA TYR A 113 2.05 -23.90 18.45
C TYR A 113 2.42 -22.57 19.13
N ASP A 114 3.70 -22.24 19.09
CA ASP A 114 4.21 -20.99 19.65
C ASP A 114 4.13 -19.91 18.57
N VAL A 115 3.14 -19.03 18.69
CA VAL A 115 2.91 -17.95 17.72
C VAL A 115 4.09 -16.98 17.82
N PRO A 116 4.79 -16.70 16.71
CA PRO A 116 5.89 -15.75 16.73
C PRO A 116 5.46 -14.36 17.19
N GLU A 117 6.25 -13.71 18.03
CA GLU A 117 6.02 -12.32 18.40
C GLU A 117 6.22 -11.43 17.18
N ILE A 118 5.33 -10.42 17.05
CA ILE A 118 5.45 -9.38 16.01
C ILE A 118 6.42 -8.33 16.52
N SER A 119 7.50 -8.12 15.78
CA SER A 119 8.43 -7.03 16.09
C SER A 119 7.79 -5.67 15.88
N THR A 120 8.03 -4.78 16.82
CA THR A 120 7.57 -3.40 16.77
C THR A 120 8.77 -2.45 16.70
N VAL A 121 8.51 -1.24 16.22
CA VAL A 121 9.52 -0.18 16.10
C VAL A 121 9.20 0.92 17.10
N ASP A 122 10.21 1.32 17.90
CA ASP A 122 10.06 2.43 18.82
C ASP A 122 9.84 3.75 18.04
N ALA A 123 8.88 4.55 18.49
CA ALA A 123 8.60 5.84 17.91
C ALA A 123 9.81 6.78 18.10
N ASP A 124 10.30 7.38 17.01
CA ASP A 124 11.28 8.45 17.04
C ASP A 124 10.65 9.79 17.47
N GLU A 125 11.44 10.86 17.49
CA GLU A 125 10.99 12.19 17.93
C GLU A 125 9.88 12.73 17.02
N ILE A 126 10.03 12.61 15.69
CA ILE A 126 9.04 13.07 14.71
C ILE A 126 7.75 12.26 14.84
N THR A 127 7.86 10.96 15.01
CA THR A 127 6.68 10.08 15.19
C THR A 127 5.91 10.45 16.44
N ARG A 128 6.59 10.75 17.56
CA ARG A 128 5.93 11.21 18.79
C ARG A 128 5.20 12.53 18.61
N GLU A 129 5.83 13.52 17.94
CA GLU A 129 5.17 14.79 17.62
C GLU A 129 3.90 14.57 16.78
N VAL A 130 3.91 13.63 15.82
CA VAL A 130 2.74 13.31 15.01
C VAL A 130 1.68 12.60 15.85
N ILE A 131 2.03 11.68 16.75
CA ILE A 131 1.11 11.01 17.67
C ILE A 131 0.40 12.06 18.56
N GLU A 132 1.15 13.00 19.16
CA GLU A 132 0.59 14.07 19.98
C GLU A 132 -0.37 14.97 19.16
N LEU A 133 0.00 15.30 17.92
CA LEU A 133 -0.86 16.07 17.02
C LEU A 133 -2.18 15.33 16.68
N VAL A 134 -2.10 14.03 16.40
CA VAL A 134 -3.27 13.21 16.08
C VAL A 134 -4.17 13.08 17.31
N GLU A 135 -3.61 12.87 18.48
CA GLU A 135 -4.37 12.83 19.74
C GLU A 135 -5.09 14.16 20.01
N ASP A 136 -4.41 15.30 19.82
CA ASP A 136 -5.02 16.62 20.00
C ASP A 136 -6.17 16.92 19.03
N LYS A 137 -6.03 16.47 17.76
CA LYS A 137 -6.99 16.80 16.70
C LYS A 137 -8.07 15.77 16.47
N PHE A 138 -7.79 14.52 16.77
CA PHE A 138 -8.61 13.37 16.39
C PHE A 138 -8.79 12.34 17.52
N GLY A 139 -8.46 12.71 18.77
CA GLY A 139 -8.58 11.81 19.93
C GLY A 139 -10.01 11.33 20.25
N ASP A 140 -11.03 11.93 19.60
CA ASP A 140 -12.43 11.49 19.64
C ASP A 140 -12.80 10.47 18.55
N HIS A 141 -11.89 10.16 17.64
CA HIS A 141 -12.09 9.14 16.60
C HIS A 141 -11.83 7.74 17.16
N PHE A 142 -12.30 6.73 16.40
CA PHE A 142 -12.04 5.33 16.72
C PHE A 142 -10.56 5.00 16.57
N GLY A 143 -9.99 4.34 17.57
CA GLY A 143 -8.62 3.87 17.58
C GLY A 143 -7.87 4.29 18.85
N GLU A 144 -6.68 3.73 19.02
CA GLU A 144 -5.76 4.01 20.12
C GLU A 144 -4.36 4.19 19.54
N LEU A 145 -3.57 5.10 20.12
CA LEU A 145 -2.22 5.46 19.66
C LEU A 145 -1.12 4.90 20.55
N ASP A 146 -1.45 4.40 21.74
CA ASP A 146 -0.49 3.97 22.76
C ASP A 146 0.45 2.84 22.30
N ASN A 147 -0.03 2.02 21.36
CA ASN A 147 0.70 0.87 20.82
C ASN A 147 1.19 1.08 19.40
N PHE A 148 1.43 2.32 18.97
CA PHE A 148 1.98 2.58 17.65
C PHE A 148 3.40 2.04 17.55
N GLY A 149 3.59 0.97 16.78
CA GLY A 149 4.87 0.27 16.62
C GLY A 149 5.21 -0.03 15.15
N TYR A 150 4.67 0.74 14.21
CA TYR A 150 4.92 0.55 12.78
C TYR A 150 6.23 1.17 12.33
N ALA A 151 6.84 0.57 11.30
CA ALA A 151 7.97 1.17 10.60
C ALA A 151 7.57 2.48 9.92
N VAL A 152 8.33 3.54 10.16
CA VAL A 152 8.13 4.88 9.55
C VAL A 152 9.28 5.27 8.62
N THR A 153 10.34 4.49 8.56
CA THR A 153 11.44 4.66 7.62
C THR A 153 11.59 3.44 6.72
N ARG A 154 12.20 3.65 5.53
CA ARG A 154 12.49 2.54 4.61
C ARG A 154 13.39 1.48 5.24
N GLU A 155 14.39 1.88 6.02
CA GLU A 155 15.31 0.96 6.69
C GLU A 155 14.55 0.08 7.70
N GLN A 156 13.72 0.68 8.55
CA GLN A 156 12.86 -0.07 9.48
C GLN A 156 11.93 -1.05 8.74
N ALA A 157 11.30 -0.60 7.65
CA ALA A 157 10.40 -1.44 6.87
C ALA A 157 11.13 -2.64 6.21
N LEU A 158 12.34 -2.44 5.71
CA LEU A 158 13.15 -3.52 5.15
C LEU A 158 13.58 -4.52 6.22
N ASN A 159 13.98 -4.05 7.40
CA ASN A 159 14.35 -4.93 8.51
C ASN A 159 13.17 -5.80 8.97
N LEU A 160 11.96 -5.23 9.07
CA LEU A 160 10.75 -6.01 9.40
C LEU A 160 10.37 -7.00 8.30
N LEU A 161 10.57 -6.63 7.03
CA LEU A 161 10.34 -7.54 5.90
C LEU A 161 11.32 -8.72 5.92
N ASP A 162 12.61 -8.47 6.12
CA ASP A 162 13.63 -9.50 6.21
C ASP A 162 13.34 -10.45 7.39
N GLU A 163 12.98 -9.91 8.54
CA GLU A 163 12.58 -10.70 9.70
C GLU A 163 11.34 -11.56 9.41
N PHE A 164 10.32 -11.01 8.76
CA PHE A 164 9.14 -11.79 8.35
C PHE A 164 9.53 -12.96 7.44
N ILE A 165 10.36 -12.68 6.42
CA ILE A 165 10.80 -13.71 5.46
C ILE A 165 11.58 -14.83 6.17
N GLU A 166 12.48 -14.47 7.09
CA GLU A 166 13.34 -15.44 7.78
C GLU A 166 12.62 -16.26 8.86
N GLN A 167 11.67 -15.66 9.57
CA GLN A 167 11.11 -16.25 10.77
C GLN A 167 9.67 -16.73 10.65
N ARG A 168 8.88 -16.16 9.72
CA ARG A 168 7.42 -16.36 9.68
C ARG A 168 6.88 -16.82 8.33
N LEU A 169 7.52 -16.46 7.23
CA LEU A 169 6.99 -16.73 5.89
C LEU A 169 6.73 -18.22 5.64
N ALA A 170 7.55 -19.12 6.19
CA ALA A 170 7.39 -20.55 6.01
C ALA A 170 6.09 -21.10 6.63
N ASP A 171 5.68 -20.53 7.77
CA ASP A 171 4.47 -20.94 8.48
C ASP A 171 3.25 -20.15 8.02
N PHE A 172 3.45 -18.97 7.43
CA PHE A 172 2.38 -18.14 6.91
C PHE A 172 1.53 -18.87 5.85
N GLY A 173 2.17 -19.60 4.94
CA GLY A 173 1.47 -20.34 3.89
C GLY A 173 0.39 -21.28 4.44
N PRO A 174 0.72 -22.33 5.24
CA PRO A 174 -0.25 -23.28 5.76
C PRO A 174 -1.29 -22.68 6.69
N TYR A 175 -0.91 -21.67 7.49
CA TYR A 175 -1.73 -21.13 8.58
C TYR A 175 -2.29 -19.73 8.32
N GLU A 176 -2.34 -19.28 7.06
CA GLU A 176 -2.82 -17.94 6.70
C GLU A 176 -4.20 -17.64 7.30
N ASP A 177 -5.15 -18.56 7.16
CA ASP A 177 -6.51 -18.40 7.69
C ASP A 177 -6.58 -18.43 9.24
N ALA A 178 -5.54 -18.89 9.91
CA ALA A 178 -5.47 -18.86 11.37
C ALA A 178 -5.19 -17.45 11.93
N MET A 179 -4.75 -16.51 11.08
CA MET A 179 -4.45 -15.12 11.44
C MET A 179 -3.45 -14.97 12.60
N ALA A 180 -2.51 -15.92 12.72
CA ALA A 180 -1.60 -16.01 13.84
C ALA A 180 -0.11 -15.93 13.46
N THR A 181 0.21 -15.75 12.18
CA THR A 181 1.60 -15.71 11.67
C THR A 181 1.90 -14.41 10.95
#